data_eb5d9e3929a16f81b98fc8d1dd2f3105
#
_entry.id   eb5d9e3929a16f81b98fc8d1dd2f3105
#
_cell.length_a   1.000
_cell.length_b   1.000
_cell.length_c   1.000
_cell.angle_alpha   90.00
_cell.angle_beta   90.00
_cell.angle_gamma   90.00
#
_symmetry.space_group_name_H-M   'P 1'
#
loop_
_entity.id
_entity.type
_entity.pdbx_description
1 polymer ?
#
loop_
_entity_poly.entity_id
_entity_poly.type
_entity_poly.pdbx_seq_one_letter_code
_entity_poly.pdbx_strand_id
1 'polypeptide(L)'
;MIISIISIFDNLRSMKRSEINAAINTAKKMMDEYNWTLPKWGYWSMEDYKSNPKMTKYLKDHQMGWDVTDFGKDNFNSQGITLFCIRNGIQSNVNDKPYAEKLLFMQESQEIPFHSHKIKLEDIINRGGGDLGIEFLEIDNEDQQLLKKITVLVDGEKIELDPYEPLILKKGQSVTVERNVYHKFYSVKGSGMVMAGEVSQVNDDNNDNYFLEKVGRFSEIQEDEPPLHPLWNEV
;
A
#
# COMPACT_ATOMS: atom_id res chain seq x y z
N MET A 1 26.73 -44.46 -8.62
CA MET A 1 26.33 -43.29 -9.40
C MET A 1 25.39 -42.49 -8.53
N ILE A 2 25.94 -41.52 -7.79
CA ILE A 2 25.21 -40.72 -6.81
C ILE A 2 24.67 -39.52 -7.59
N ILE A 3 23.36 -39.51 -7.81
CA ILE A 3 22.66 -38.33 -8.41
C ILE A 3 22.61 -37.27 -7.32
N SER A 4 23.41 -36.24 -7.50
CA SER A 4 23.38 -35.02 -6.71
C SER A 4 22.03 -34.33 -6.92
N ILE A 5 21.19 -34.33 -5.88
CA ILE A 5 20.00 -33.50 -5.83
C ILE A 5 20.50 -32.06 -5.66
N ILE A 6 20.56 -31.34 -6.77
CA ILE A 6 20.72 -29.87 -6.74
C ILE A 6 19.43 -29.34 -6.16
N SER A 7 19.48 -28.95 -4.90
CA SER A 7 18.46 -28.11 -4.26
C SER A 7 18.34 -26.83 -5.10
N ILE A 8 17.25 -26.74 -5.85
CA ILE A 8 16.79 -25.48 -6.41
C ILE A 8 16.28 -24.69 -5.21
N PHE A 9 17.18 -23.97 -4.56
CA PHE A 9 16.75 -22.84 -3.73
C PHE A 9 16.09 -21.87 -4.71
N ASP A 10 14.77 -21.79 -4.67
CA ASP A 10 14.06 -20.62 -5.16
C ASP A 10 14.81 -19.43 -4.56
N ASN A 11 15.45 -18.63 -5.40
CA ASN A 11 16.01 -17.33 -5.01
C ASN A 11 14.79 -16.50 -4.56
N LEU A 12 14.50 -16.52 -3.26
CA LEU A 12 13.53 -15.63 -2.66
C LEU A 12 14.01 -14.22 -2.98
N ARG A 13 13.26 -13.55 -3.82
CA ARG A 13 13.56 -12.21 -4.29
C ARG A 13 13.33 -11.25 -3.11
N SER A 14 14.35 -10.49 -2.75
CA SER A 14 14.36 -9.65 -1.56
C SER A 14 14.68 -8.21 -1.93
N MET A 15 13.97 -7.26 -1.32
CA MET A 15 14.34 -5.85 -1.36
C MET A 15 15.56 -5.58 -0.48
N LYS A 16 16.45 -4.71 -0.92
CA LYS A 16 17.55 -4.24 -0.06
C LYS A 16 17.04 -3.19 0.93
N ARG A 17 17.61 -3.18 2.13
CA ARG A 17 17.32 -2.14 3.12
C ARG A 17 17.65 -0.74 2.58
N SER A 18 18.72 -0.60 1.83
CA SER A 18 19.09 0.66 1.16
C SER A 18 18.02 1.17 0.19
N GLU A 19 17.34 0.27 -0.53
CA GLU A 19 16.21 0.62 -1.42
C GLU A 19 14.99 1.08 -0.60
N ILE A 20 14.68 0.41 0.51
CA ILE A 20 13.61 0.79 1.43
C ILE A 20 13.89 2.17 2.02
N ASN A 21 15.10 2.41 2.50
CA ASN A 21 15.53 3.71 3.05
C ASN A 21 15.43 4.83 2.01
N ALA A 22 15.84 4.56 0.75
CA ALA A 22 15.72 5.50 -0.36
C ALA A 22 14.25 5.82 -0.69
N ALA A 23 13.38 4.80 -0.69
CA ALA A 23 11.95 4.97 -0.92
C ALA A 23 11.29 5.84 0.17
N ILE A 24 11.59 5.57 1.45
CA ILE A 24 11.12 6.38 2.58
C ILE A 24 11.63 7.83 2.46
N ASN A 25 12.91 8.05 2.12
CA ASN A 25 13.45 9.39 1.93
C ASN A 25 12.76 10.13 0.78
N THR A 26 12.41 9.43 -0.31
CA THR A 26 11.68 10.01 -1.43
C THR A 26 10.27 10.43 -1.01
N ALA A 27 9.57 9.58 -0.25
CA ALA A 27 8.27 9.91 0.32
C ALA A 27 8.33 11.13 1.26
N LYS A 28 9.36 11.22 2.12
CA LYS A 28 9.58 12.36 3.03
C LYS A 28 9.79 13.67 2.25
N LYS A 29 10.58 13.66 1.18
CA LYS A 29 10.77 14.84 0.32
C LYS A 29 9.45 15.32 -0.29
N MET A 30 8.64 14.40 -0.78
CA MET A 30 7.33 14.72 -1.31
C MET A 30 6.40 15.29 -0.24
N MET A 31 6.39 14.75 0.97
CA MET A 31 5.64 15.32 2.09
C MET A 31 6.08 16.76 2.41
N ASP A 32 7.38 17.03 2.40
CA ASP A 32 7.91 18.38 2.63
C ASP A 32 7.42 19.37 1.55
N GLU A 33 7.43 18.96 0.26
CA GLU A 33 6.91 19.79 -0.84
C GLU A 33 5.43 20.14 -0.68
N TYR A 34 4.65 19.25 -0.10
CA TYR A 34 3.21 19.44 0.15
C TYR A 34 2.88 19.92 1.57
N ASN A 35 3.88 20.30 2.36
CA ASN A 35 3.74 20.73 3.76
C ASN A 35 2.99 19.73 4.63
N TRP A 36 3.21 18.43 4.39
CA TRP A 36 2.62 17.35 5.15
C TRP A 36 3.59 16.86 6.23
N THR A 37 3.14 16.83 7.49
CA THR A 37 3.95 16.43 8.64
C THR A 37 3.39 15.16 9.28
N LEU A 38 4.25 14.16 9.49
CA LEU A 38 3.89 12.94 10.21
C LEU A 38 3.85 13.17 11.73
N PRO A 39 3.14 12.31 12.47
CA PRO A 39 3.30 12.22 13.92
C PRO A 39 4.76 11.97 14.30
N LYS A 40 5.18 12.45 15.48
CA LYS A 40 6.58 12.35 15.94
C LYS A 40 7.19 10.94 15.79
N TRP A 41 6.42 9.91 16.07
CA TRP A 41 6.85 8.51 15.96
C TRP A 41 7.08 8.03 14.51
N GLY A 42 6.57 8.73 13.51
CA GLY A 42 6.88 8.46 12.10
C GLY A 42 8.31 8.76 11.70
N TYR A 43 9.06 9.45 12.57
CA TYR A 43 10.47 9.77 12.39
C TYR A 43 11.38 8.98 13.34
N TRP A 44 10.83 8.01 14.09
CA TRP A 44 11.60 7.23 15.06
C TRP A 44 12.58 6.27 14.40
N SER A 45 13.74 6.16 15.02
CA SER A 45 14.72 5.10 14.79
C SER A 45 14.32 3.83 15.53
N MET A 46 15.00 2.71 15.26
CA MET A 46 14.82 1.46 16.02
C MET A 46 15.09 1.65 17.52
N GLU A 47 16.03 2.54 17.88
CA GLU A 47 16.34 2.84 19.28
C GLU A 47 15.22 3.62 19.97
N ASP A 48 14.59 4.56 19.25
CA ASP A 48 13.43 5.30 19.76
C ASP A 48 12.26 4.33 20.05
N TYR A 49 11.99 3.39 19.15
CA TYR A 49 10.97 2.35 19.38
C TYR A 49 11.29 1.51 20.62
N LYS A 50 12.54 1.03 20.77
CA LYS A 50 12.97 0.28 21.95
C LYS A 50 12.86 1.08 23.25
N SER A 51 13.10 2.38 23.18
CA SER A 51 13.02 3.29 24.33
C SER A 51 11.58 3.65 24.74
N ASN A 52 10.59 3.36 23.87
CA ASN A 52 9.17 3.67 24.09
C ASN A 52 8.27 2.42 23.99
N PRO A 53 8.48 1.35 24.76
CA PRO A 53 7.86 0.03 24.54
C PRO A 53 6.33 0.04 24.60
N LYS A 54 5.71 0.90 25.41
CA LYS A 54 4.25 1.02 25.48
C LYS A 54 3.67 1.57 24.18
N MET A 55 4.28 2.61 23.62
CA MET A 55 3.84 3.19 22.35
C MET A 55 4.15 2.25 21.19
N THR A 56 5.31 1.62 21.18
CA THR A 56 5.70 0.61 20.19
C THR A 56 4.68 -0.52 20.12
N LYS A 57 4.29 -1.06 21.28
CA LYS A 57 3.23 -2.10 21.31
C LYS A 57 1.91 -1.58 20.73
N TYR A 58 1.50 -0.35 21.04
CA TYR A 58 0.28 0.25 20.49
C TYR A 58 0.38 0.36 18.96
N LEU A 59 1.48 0.88 18.44
CA LEU A 59 1.70 1.05 16.99
C LEU A 59 1.69 -0.29 16.26
N LYS A 60 2.37 -1.29 16.82
CA LYS A 60 2.40 -2.65 16.28
C LYS A 60 1.02 -3.31 16.26
N ASP A 61 0.31 -3.30 17.38
CA ASP A 61 -1.03 -3.89 17.50
C ASP A 61 -2.02 -3.26 16.50
N HIS A 62 -1.83 -1.98 16.16
CA HIS A 62 -2.66 -1.23 15.21
C HIS A 62 -2.08 -1.21 13.78
N GLN A 63 -1.00 -1.93 13.50
CA GLN A 63 -0.34 -1.95 12.18
C GLN A 63 -0.05 -0.54 11.64
N MET A 64 0.48 0.33 12.52
CA MET A 64 0.75 1.74 12.22
C MET A 64 2.25 1.98 12.02
N GLY A 65 2.61 2.72 10.98
CA GLY A 65 4.01 3.06 10.65
C GLY A 65 4.31 2.98 9.16
N TRP A 66 5.60 2.97 8.86
CA TRP A 66 6.11 2.79 7.51
C TRP A 66 5.91 1.36 7.03
N ASP A 67 5.64 1.25 5.74
CA ASP A 67 5.71 0.00 5.00
C ASP A 67 6.22 0.27 3.57
N VAL A 68 7.07 -0.63 3.09
CA VAL A 68 7.61 -0.57 1.73
C VAL A 68 7.63 -1.99 1.20
N THR A 69 7.02 -2.21 0.05
CA THR A 69 6.93 -3.54 -0.55
C THR A 69 6.98 -3.48 -2.07
N ASP A 70 7.60 -4.47 -2.67
CA ASP A 70 7.55 -4.78 -4.10
C ASP A 70 6.66 -6.00 -4.39
N PHE A 71 5.88 -6.42 -3.39
CA PHE A 71 5.01 -7.60 -3.45
C PHE A 71 5.77 -8.91 -3.76
N GLY A 72 7.07 -8.96 -3.43
CA GLY A 72 7.94 -10.12 -3.69
C GLY A 72 8.28 -10.32 -5.17
N LYS A 73 8.22 -9.25 -5.99
CA LYS A 73 8.48 -9.31 -7.43
C LYS A 73 9.90 -8.91 -7.83
N ASP A 74 10.72 -8.41 -6.90
CA ASP A 74 12.08 -7.91 -7.17
C ASP A 74 12.08 -6.82 -8.27
N ASN A 75 11.07 -5.95 -8.21
CA ASN A 75 10.88 -4.90 -9.21
C ASN A 75 10.15 -3.69 -8.63
N PHE A 76 10.66 -3.16 -7.52
CA PHE A 76 10.04 -2.05 -6.80
C PHE A 76 9.72 -0.84 -7.69
N ASN A 77 10.58 -0.55 -8.67
CA ASN A 77 10.40 0.64 -9.52
C ASN A 77 9.16 0.57 -10.43
N SER A 78 8.68 -0.61 -10.77
CA SER A 78 7.47 -0.76 -11.60
C SER A 78 6.28 -1.32 -10.83
N GLN A 79 6.51 -2.21 -9.86
CA GLN A 79 5.46 -2.77 -9.03
C GLN A 79 5.87 -2.69 -7.56
N GLY A 80 5.21 -1.80 -6.83
CA GLY A 80 5.56 -1.56 -5.43
C GLY A 80 4.83 -0.36 -4.85
N ILE A 81 5.02 -0.15 -3.58
CA ILE A 81 4.48 1.01 -2.86
C ILE A 81 5.33 1.36 -1.66
N THR A 82 5.42 2.64 -1.37
CA THR A 82 5.80 3.16 -0.04
C THR A 82 4.55 3.71 0.61
N LEU A 83 4.26 3.32 1.83
CA LEU A 83 3.11 3.86 2.56
C LEU A 83 3.46 4.17 4.02
N PHE A 84 2.64 5.03 4.62
CA PHE A 84 2.67 5.31 6.05
C PHE A 84 1.26 5.26 6.63
N CYS A 85 1.00 4.28 7.50
CA CYS A 85 -0.25 4.19 8.23
C CYS A 85 -0.23 5.17 9.42
N ILE A 86 -1.01 6.26 9.32
CA ILE A 86 -1.03 7.35 10.30
C ILE A 86 -1.89 6.96 11.50
N ARG A 87 -3.01 6.29 11.26
CA ARG A 87 -3.94 5.80 12.27
C ARG A 87 -4.69 4.58 11.79
N ASN A 88 -5.04 3.74 12.73
CA ASN A 88 -5.83 2.54 12.48
C ASN A 88 -6.51 2.11 13.78
N GLY A 89 -7.58 1.33 13.65
CA GLY A 89 -8.21 0.61 14.75
C GLY A 89 -7.79 -0.86 14.78
N ILE A 90 -8.46 -1.62 15.64
CA ILE A 90 -8.36 -3.08 15.70
C ILE A 90 -9.72 -3.66 15.33
N GLN A 91 -9.78 -4.42 14.24
CA GLN A 91 -11.03 -4.95 13.67
C GLN A 91 -11.89 -5.72 14.69
N SER A 92 -11.27 -6.47 15.58
CA SER A 92 -11.97 -7.24 16.62
C SER A 92 -12.40 -6.42 17.84
N ASN A 93 -12.03 -5.14 17.94
CA ASN A 93 -12.32 -4.28 19.08
C ASN A 93 -13.32 -3.18 18.71
N VAL A 94 -14.61 -3.42 19.00
CA VAL A 94 -15.69 -2.48 18.70
C VAL A 94 -15.60 -1.14 19.46
N ASN A 95 -14.74 -1.04 20.46
CA ASN A 95 -14.51 0.20 21.23
C ASN A 95 -13.30 0.99 20.70
N ASP A 96 -12.58 0.47 19.70
CA ASP A 96 -11.49 1.17 19.05
C ASP A 96 -11.99 1.98 17.84
N LYS A 97 -11.09 2.70 17.19
CA LYS A 97 -11.41 3.48 15.98
C LYS A 97 -11.95 2.57 14.88
N PRO A 98 -13.11 2.89 14.28
CA PRO A 98 -13.65 2.09 13.17
C PRO A 98 -13.07 2.48 11.80
N TYR A 99 -11.95 3.18 11.76
CA TYR A 99 -11.35 3.75 10.55
C TYR A 99 -9.82 3.67 10.57
N ALA A 100 -9.25 3.79 9.37
CA ALA A 100 -7.82 3.94 9.13
C ALA A 100 -7.54 5.15 8.23
N GLU A 101 -6.31 5.66 8.29
CA GLU A 101 -5.78 6.66 7.38
C GLU A 101 -4.34 6.31 7.03
N LYS A 102 -4.04 6.32 5.72
CA LYS A 102 -2.70 6.08 5.20
C LYS A 102 -2.31 7.17 4.19
N LEU A 103 -1.01 7.43 4.09
CA LEU A 103 -0.40 8.06 2.92
C LEU A 103 0.24 6.99 2.07
N LEU A 104 0.02 7.08 0.77
CA LEU A 104 0.51 6.16 -0.24
C LEU A 104 1.40 6.95 -1.21
N PHE A 105 2.58 6.42 -1.51
CA PHE A 105 3.54 7.08 -2.39
C PHE A 105 3.92 6.14 -3.52
N MET A 106 3.63 6.55 -4.75
CA MET A 106 3.94 5.79 -5.96
C MET A 106 4.87 6.62 -6.84
N GLN A 107 6.02 6.06 -7.21
CA GLN A 107 6.91 6.66 -8.18
C GLN A 107 6.23 6.68 -9.57
N GLU A 108 6.73 7.49 -10.48
CA GLU A 108 6.17 7.54 -11.84
C GLU A 108 6.14 6.15 -12.48
N SER A 109 5.00 5.78 -13.02
CA SER A 109 4.73 4.47 -13.62
C SER A 109 4.78 3.28 -12.66
N GLN A 110 4.92 3.49 -11.35
CA GLN A 110 4.82 2.44 -10.34
C GLN A 110 3.35 2.08 -10.10
N GLU A 111 3.06 0.79 -9.99
CA GLU A 111 1.71 0.29 -9.76
C GLU A 111 1.61 -0.62 -8.54
N ILE A 112 0.44 -0.66 -7.93
CA ILE A 112 0.03 -1.66 -6.94
C ILE A 112 -0.76 -2.73 -7.68
N PRO A 113 -0.49 -4.03 -7.50
CA PRO A 113 -1.21 -5.11 -8.18
C PRO A 113 -2.72 -5.06 -7.91
N PHE A 114 -3.53 -5.61 -8.82
CA PHE A 114 -4.95 -5.79 -8.57
C PHE A 114 -5.19 -6.56 -7.28
N HIS A 115 -5.92 -5.93 -6.36
CA HIS A 115 -6.32 -6.52 -5.09
C HIS A 115 -7.73 -6.05 -4.70
N SER A 116 -8.33 -6.74 -3.75
CA SER A 116 -9.62 -6.38 -3.18
C SER A 116 -9.62 -6.57 -1.67
N HIS A 117 -10.62 -5.97 -1.03
CA HIS A 117 -10.88 -6.10 0.39
C HIS A 117 -12.29 -6.65 0.62
N LYS A 118 -12.44 -7.61 1.50
CA LYS A 118 -13.77 -8.16 1.86
C LYS A 118 -14.44 -7.39 2.99
N ILE A 119 -13.64 -6.79 3.86
CA ILE A 119 -14.11 -6.14 5.08
C ILE A 119 -14.10 -4.62 4.90
N LYS A 120 -13.01 -4.10 4.36
CA LYS A 120 -12.71 -2.67 4.29
C LYS A 120 -13.38 -2.01 3.06
N LEU A 121 -14.12 -0.94 3.30
CA LEU A 121 -14.48 0.07 2.29
C LEU A 121 -13.47 1.20 2.41
N GLU A 122 -13.05 1.79 1.30
CA GLU A 122 -12.03 2.84 1.31
C GLU A 122 -12.29 3.95 0.28
N ASP A 123 -11.86 5.15 0.63
CA ASP A 123 -11.71 6.27 -0.31
C ASP A 123 -10.24 6.43 -0.64
N ILE A 124 -9.93 6.50 -1.95
CA ILE A 124 -8.60 6.80 -2.47
C ILE A 124 -8.60 8.21 -3.03
N ILE A 125 -7.70 9.05 -2.54
CA ILE A 125 -7.69 10.49 -2.79
C ILE A 125 -6.35 10.88 -3.38
N ASN A 126 -6.31 11.56 -4.53
CA ASN A 126 -5.07 12.17 -5.01
C ASN A 126 -4.73 13.41 -4.17
N ARG A 127 -3.75 13.30 -3.28
CA ARG A 127 -3.32 14.40 -2.38
C ARG A 127 -2.30 15.32 -3.02
N GLY A 128 -1.61 14.89 -4.07
CA GLY A 128 -0.62 15.72 -4.75
C GLY A 128 0.35 14.97 -5.64
N GLY A 129 1.16 15.71 -6.36
CA GLY A 129 2.07 15.19 -7.36
C GLY A 129 1.40 14.99 -8.71
N GLY A 130 1.67 13.86 -9.33
CA GLY A 130 1.13 13.50 -10.63
C GLY A 130 -0.34 13.08 -10.61
N ASP A 131 -0.79 12.56 -11.73
CA ASP A 131 -2.13 12.00 -11.88
C ASP A 131 -2.17 10.57 -11.34
N LEU A 132 -3.22 10.23 -10.60
CA LEU A 132 -3.45 8.90 -10.06
C LEU A 132 -4.39 8.13 -10.99
N GLY A 133 -3.88 7.06 -11.59
CA GLY A 133 -4.68 6.12 -12.38
C GLY A 133 -5.22 5.00 -11.51
N ILE A 134 -6.48 4.62 -11.72
CA ILE A 134 -7.11 3.49 -11.04
C ILE A 134 -7.90 2.69 -12.08
N GLU A 135 -7.76 1.37 -12.03
CA GLU A 135 -8.54 0.44 -12.84
C GLU A 135 -9.32 -0.50 -11.91
N PHE A 136 -10.50 -0.91 -12.34
CA PHE A 136 -11.40 -1.74 -11.54
C PHE A 136 -11.76 -3.03 -12.27
N LEU A 137 -12.08 -4.07 -11.49
CA LEU A 137 -12.53 -5.36 -11.95
C LEU A 137 -13.42 -6.00 -10.89
N GLU A 138 -14.51 -6.63 -11.30
CA GLU A 138 -15.26 -7.55 -10.46
C GLU A 138 -15.01 -9.00 -10.90
N ILE A 139 -15.00 -9.92 -9.93
CA ILE A 139 -14.99 -11.37 -10.18
C ILE A 139 -16.18 -12.02 -9.47
N ASP A 140 -16.67 -13.11 -10.02
CA ASP A 140 -17.77 -13.88 -9.43
C ASP A 140 -17.26 -14.89 -8.36
N ASN A 141 -18.19 -15.67 -7.83
CA ASN A 141 -17.89 -16.69 -6.83
C ASN A 141 -17.08 -17.89 -7.36
N GLU A 142 -16.89 -17.99 -8.67
CA GLU A 142 -16.12 -19.02 -9.37
C GLU A 142 -14.75 -18.48 -9.85
N ASP A 143 -14.34 -17.32 -9.32
CA ASP A 143 -13.12 -16.59 -9.70
C ASP A 143 -13.07 -16.18 -11.19
N GLN A 144 -14.25 -16.07 -11.85
CA GLN A 144 -14.32 -15.60 -13.22
C GLN A 144 -14.51 -14.08 -13.27
N GLN A 145 -13.79 -13.43 -14.17
CA GLN A 145 -13.91 -11.99 -14.38
C GLN A 145 -15.27 -11.64 -14.97
N LEU A 146 -15.95 -10.68 -14.32
CA LEU A 146 -17.22 -10.17 -14.81
C LEU A 146 -16.97 -9.03 -15.79
N LEU A 147 -17.34 -9.25 -17.06
CA LEU A 147 -17.24 -8.24 -18.12
C LEU A 147 -18.50 -7.36 -18.13
N LYS A 148 -18.85 -6.79 -16.98
CA LYS A 148 -19.95 -5.82 -16.81
C LYS A 148 -19.41 -4.49 -16.32
N LYS A 149 -20.14 -3.42 -16.59
CA LYS A 149 -19.80 -2.09 -16.09
C LYS A 149 -19.79 -2.05 -14.56
N ILE A 150 -18.86 -1.30 -14.03
CA ILE A 150 -18.65 -1.09 -12.61
C ILE A 150 -19.02 0.36 -12.30
N THR A 151 -19.90 0.58 -11.32
CA THR A 151 -20.26 1.92 -10.87
C THR A 151 -19.40 2.31 -9.68
N VAL A 152 -18.69 3.41 -9.80
CA VAL A 152 -17.88 4.00 -8.70
C VAL A 152 -18.39 5.40 -8.35
N LEU A 153 -18.08 5.88 -7.15
CA LEU A 153 -18.34 7.25 -6.72
C LEU A 153 -17.06 8.07 -6.81
N VAL A 154 -17.05 9.08 -7.67
CA VAL A 154 -15.94 10.05 -7.78
C VAL A 154 -16.44 11.40 -7.26
N ASP A 155 -15.89 11.85 -6.12
CA ASP A 155 -16.31 13.10 -5.45
C ASP A 155 -17.84 13.20 -5.24
N GLY A 156 -18.52 12.05 -5.06
CA GLY A 156 -19.97 11.93 -4.88
C GLY A 156 -20.78 11.74 -6.16
N GLU A 157 -20.17 11.81 -7.34
CA GLU A 157 -20.81 11.54 -8.62
C GLU A 157 -20.66 10.05 -8.99
N LYS A 158 -21.75 9.42 -9.49
CA LYS A 158 -21.70 8.06 -10.01
C LYS A 158 -21.12 8.05 -11.41
N ILE A 159 -20.07 7.28 -11.59
CA ILE A 159 -19.41 7.05 -12.88
C ILE A 159 -19.46 5.56 -13.20
N GLU A 160 -19.87 5.22 -14.43
CA GLU A 160 -19.81 3.86 -14.95
C GLU A 160 -18.55 3.67 -15.79
N LEU A 161 -17.79 2.63 -15.47
CA LEU A 161 -16.55 2.26 -16.14
C LEU A 161 -16.66 0.84 -16.70
N ASP A 162 -16.07 0.61 -17.85
CA ASP A 162 -15.82 -0.75 -18.32
C ASP A 162 -14.72 -1.42 -17.50
N PRO A 163 -14.68 -2.76 -17.37
CA PRO A 163 -13.56 -3.44 -16.70
C PRO A 163 -12.22 -3.01 -17.32
N TYR A 164 -11.23 -2.71 -16.46
CA TYR A 164 -9.90 -2.19 -16.82
C TYR A 164 -9.90 -0.80 -17.48
N GLU A 165 -11.03 -0.11 -17.59
CA GLU A 165 -11.05 1.28 -18.04
C GLU A 165 -10.36 2.18 -17.01
N PRO A 166 -9.31 2.95 -17.41
CA PRO A 166 -8.59 3.80 -16.48
C PRO A 166 -9.42 4.99 -16.01
N LEU A 167 -9.66 5.09 -14.71
CA LEU A 167 -10.11 6.32 -14.07
C LEU A 167 -8.89 7.15 -13.68
N ILE A 168 -8.81 8.38 -14.15
CA ILE A 168 -7.70 9.29 -13.83
C ILE A 168 -8.17 10.34 -12.84
N LEU A 169 -7.66 10.27 -11.62
CA LEU A 169 -7.91 11.25 -10.57
C LEU A 169 -6.85 12.35 -10.58
N LYS A 170 -7.31 13.58 -10.80
CA LYS A 170 -6.48 14.77 -10.64
C LYS A 170 -6.34 15.12 -9.16
N LYS A 171 -5.34 15.96 -8.84
CA LYS A 171 -5.12 16.44 -7.47
C LYS A 171 -6.40 16.98 -6.84
N GLY A 172 -6.72 16.47 -5.67
CA GLY A 172 -7.92 16.80 -4.89
C GLY A 172 -9.10 15.87 -5.13
N GLN A 173 -9.14 15.13 -6.24
CA GLN A 173 -10.21 14.18 -6.54
C GLN A 173 -10.07 12.87 -5.73
N SER A 174 -11.20 12.22 -5.50
CA SER A 174 -11.29 10.97 -4.76
C SER A 174 -12.23 9.98 -5.43
N VAL A 175 -12.04 8.70 -5.16
CA VAL A 175 -12.96 7.64 -5.54
C VAL A 175 -13.22 6.72 -4.35
N THR A 176 -14.49 6.33 -4.16
CA THR A 176 -14.85 5.28 -3.20
C THR A 176 -14.72 3.92 -3.86
N VAL A 177 -13.95 3.04 -3.23
CA VAL A 177 -13.75 1.64 -3.64
C VAL A 177 -14.59 0.75 -2.72
N GLU A 178 -15.57 0.09 -3.31
CA GLU A 178 -16.47 -0.82 -2.60
C GLU A 178 -15.77 -2.15 -2.27
N ARG A 179 -16.29 -2.83 -1.22
CA ARG A 179 -15.80 -4.15 -0.84
C ARG A 179 -15.95 -5.15 -1.98
N ASN A 180 -15.02 -6.08 -2.08
CA ASN A 180 -14.94 -7.14 -3.10
C ASN A 180 -14.74 -6.63 -4.53
N VAL A 181 -14.55 -5.32 -4.75
CA VAL A 181 -14.16 -4.78 -6.04
C VAL A 181 -12.65 -4.82 -6.15
N TYR A 182 -12.13 -5.56 -7.11
CA TYR A 182 -10.70 -5.56 -7.41
C TYR A 182 -10.31 -4.23 -8.03
N HIS A 183 -9.23 -3.67 -7.54
CA HIS A 183 -8.70 -2.40 -8.02
C HIS A 183 -7.17 -2.43 -8.05
N LYS A 184 -6.62 -1.67 -8.98
CA LYS A 184 -5.20 -1.41 -9.17
C LYS A 184 -4.99 0.09 -9.24
N PHE A 185 -4.03 0.63 -8.51
CA PHE A 185 -3.64 2.03 -8.69
C PHE A 185 -2.21 2.18 -9.17
N TYR A 186 -1.95 3.30 -9.85
CA TYR A 186 -0.63 3.61 -10.37
C TYR A 186 -0.46 5.12 -10.56
N SER A 187 0.80 5.55 -10.57
CA SER A 187 1.12 6.89 -11.05
C SER A 187 1.15 6.89 -12.58
N VAL A 188 0.38 7.81 -13.18
CA VAL A 188 0.27 7.93 -14.63
C VAL A 188 1.62 8.33 -15.23
N LYS A 189 2.06 7.62 -16.25
CA LYS A 189 3.32 7.88 -16.94
C LYS A 189 3.38 9.32 -17.48
N GLY A 190 4.48 10.01 -17.21
CA GLY A 190 4.71 11.39 -17.63
C GLY A 190 4.06 12.44 -16.72
N SER A 191 3.36 12.03 -15.65
CA SER A 191 2.76 12.97 -14.69
C SER A 191 3.60 13.16 -13.42
N GLY A 192 4.61 12.33 -13.20
CA GLY A 192 5.46 12.36 -12.03
C GLY A 192 4.94 11.48 -10.87
N MET A 193 5.65 11.50 -9.74
CA MET A 193 5.29 10.76 -8.53
C MET A 193 3.95 11.22 -7.96
N VAL A 194 3.18 10.30 -7.37
CA VAL A 194 1.89 10.58 -6.71
C VAL A 194 1.99 10.38 -5.21
N MET A 195 1.42 11.31 -4.45
CA MET A 195 1.04 11.14 -3.06
C MET A 195 -0.47 10.98 -3.00
N ALA A 196 -0.94 9.79 -2.65
CA ALA A 196 -2.36 9.52 -2.41
C ALA A 196 -2.65 9.40 -0.91
N GLY A 197 -3.89 9.63 -0.54
CA GLY A 197 -4.43 9.32 0.78
C GLY A 197 -5.41 8.18 0.68
N GLU A 198 -5.39 7.28 1.64
CA GLU A 198 -6.43 6.28 1.87
C GLU A 198 -7.14 6.64 3.17
N VAL A 199 -8.45 6.80 3.11
CA VAL A 199 -9.34 6.86 4.29
C VAL A 199 -10.26 5.67 4.19
N SER A 200 -10.19 4.78 5.18
CA SER A 200 -10.89 3.50 5.08
C SER A 200 -11.51 3.08 6.41
N GLN A 201 -12.30 2.03 6.37
CA GLN A 201 -12.57 1.25 7.57
C GLN A 201 -11.27 0.63 8.10
N VAL A 202 -11.34 -0.05 9.25
CA VAL A 202 -10.15 -0.66 9.87
C VAL A 202 -9.38 -1.49 8.85
N ASN A 203 -8.08 -1.23 8.78
CA ASN A 203 -7.17 -1.94 7.90
C ASN A 203 -6.56 -3.15 8.61
N ASP A 204 -6.55 -4.29 7.94
CA ASP A 204 -5.82 -5.49 8.36
C ASP A 204 -4.94 -6.00 7.20
N ASP A 205 -3.69 -5.55 7.21
CA ASP A 205 -2.72 -5.91 6.16
C ASP A 205 -2.39 -7.41 6.11
N ASN A 206 -2.65 -8.13 7.19
CA ASN A 206 -2.38 -9.57 7.25
C ASN A 206 -3.52 -10.42 6.68
N ASN A 207 -4.79 -9.95 6.75
CA ASN A 207 -5.93 -10.82 6.51
C ASN A 207 -6.96 -10.28 5.50
N ASP A 208 -6.89 -9.00 5.09
CA ASP A 208 -7.88 -8.38 4.20
C ASP A 208 -7.30 -7.81 2.88
N ASN A 209 -6.22 -8.42 2.38
CA ASN A 209 -5.67 -8.14 1.05
C ASN A 209 -5.76 -9.39 0.17
N TYR A 210 -6.64 -9.37 -0.82
CA TYR A 210 -6.85 -10.47 -1.76
C TYR A 210 -6.33 -10.07 -3.13
N PHE A 211 -5.14 -10.56 -3.48
CA PHE A 211 -4.51 -10.25 -4.77
C PHE A 211 -5.07 -11.12 -5.89
N LEU A 212 -5.29 -10.52 -7.05
CA LEU A 212 -5.71 -11.25 -8.26
C LEU A 212 -4.59 -12.15 -8.79
N GLU A 213 -3.35 -11.66 -8.71
CA GLU A 213 -2.16 -12.42 -9.06
C GLU A 213 -1.53 -13.05 -7.82
N LYS A 214 -0.76 -14.12 -8.02
CA LYS A 214 0.03 -14.70 -6.93
C LYS A 214 1.22 -13.81 -6.61
N VAL A 215 1.05 -12.98 -5.58
CA VAL A 215 2.08 -12.08 -5.03
C VAL A 215 2.11 -12.19 -3.51
N GLY A 216 3.22 -11.74 -2.89
CA GLY A 216 3.31 -11.55 -1.44
C GLY A 216 2.80 -10.17 -1.03
N ARG A 217 2.25 -10.02 0.18
CA ARG A 217 1.93 -8.68 0.73
C ARG A 217 3.19 -7.97 1.20
N PHE A 218 4.15 -8.70 1.74
CA PHE A 218 5.41 -8.19 2.27
C PHE A 218 6.58 -8.73 1.47
N SER A 219 7.62 -7.89 1.29
CA SER A 219 8.88 -8.30 0.69
C SER A 219 9.79 -8.94 1.74
N GLU A 220 10.62 -9.89 1.35
CA GLU A 220 11.78 -10.26 2.15
C GLU A 220 12.85 -9.16 2.07
N ILE A 221 13.56 -8.90 3.15
CA ILE A 221 14.51 -7.80 3.24
C ILE A 221 15.93 -8.32 3.36
N GLN A 222 16.79 -7.86 2.46
CA GLN A 222 18.25 -8.02 2.57
C GLN A 222 18.83 -6.83 3.31
N GLU A 223 19.35 -7.06 4.51
CA GLU A 223 19.95 -6.03 5.37
C GLU A 223 21.38 -5.69 4.89
N ASP A 224 21.49 -4.71 4.01
CA ASP A 224 22.77 -4.17 3.51
C ASP A 224 23.19 -2.86 4.21
N GLU A 225 22.26 -2.23 4.94
CA GLU A 225 22.53 -1.07 5.81
C GLU A 225 21.52 -1.02 6.97
N PRO A 226 21.72 -0.20 8.01
CA PRO A 226 20.73 -0.02 9.07
C PRO A 226 19.44 0.64 8.57
N PRO A 227 18.26 0.28 9.12
CA PRO A 227 17.02 0.95 8.78
C PRO A 227 17.02 2.43 9.18
N LEU A 228 16.65 3.31 8.25
CA LEU A 228 16.41 4.73 8.54
C LEU A 228 15.24 4.87 9.53
N HIS A 229 14.14 4.26 9.19
CA HIS A 229 12.98 4.04 10.03
C HIS A 229 12.56 2.58 9.88
N PRO A 230 12.29 1.85 10.96
CA PRO A 230 11.79 0.48 10.84
C PRO A 230 10.39 0.46 10.23
N LEU A 231 10.06 -0.63 9.54
CA LEU A 231 8.70 -0.89 9.10
C LEU A 231 7.83 -1.31 10.29
N TRP A 232 6.51 -1.12 10.18
CA TRP A 232 5.59 -1.36 11.29
C TRP A 232 5.62 -2.81 11.83
N ASN A 233 5.94 -3.77 10.96
CA ASN A 233 6.02 -5.19 11.32
C ASN A 233 7.36 -5.62 11.90
N GLU A 234 8.36 -4.74 11.92
CA GLU A 234 9.71 -4.98 12.45
C GLU A 234 9.87 -4.54 13.92
N VAL A 235 8.91 -3.79 14.47
CA VAL A 235 8.97 -3.20 15.81
C VAL A 235 8.22 -4.00 16.86
#